data_2d40b4baee02c6f00872f66d23253990
#
_entry.id   2d40b4baee02c6f00872f66d23253990
#
_cell.length_a   1.000
_cell.length_b   1.000
_cell.length_c   1.000
_cell.angle_alpha   90.00
_cell.angle_beta   90.00
_cell.angle_gamma   90.00
#
_symmetry.space_group_name_H-M   'P 1'
#
loop_
_entity.id
_entity.type
_entity.pdbx_description
1 polymer ?
#
loop_
_entity_poly.entity_id
_entity_poly.type
_entity_poly.pdbx_seq_one_letter_code
_entity_poly.pdbx_strand_id
1 'polypeptide(L)'
;MEREKAIMRERYLPKDARVLDLFCGNGEMYRRAYKDKVIYYHGIDKNKIHDTDLCELNNNIIYITHHDLKDFNTFDLDDYGSPWKQFYIIVKKIPAGEYTFFMTDGLVMHQKVDGEVTKFVSGTEQIPEGMNIPGLNRFYVEIFGTMLKDLERRYGCEIQQAKYFHNERRSVYYWVIKLKK
;
A
#
# COMPACT_ATOMS: atom_id res chain seq x y z
N MET A 1 2.10 -6.18 16.12
CA MET A 1 1.96 -5.46 14.83
C MET A 1 2.63 -6.20 13.68
N GLU A 2 3.94 -6.45 13.70
CA GLU A 2 4.62 -7.14 12.58
C GLU A 2 4.13 -8.57 12.34
N ARG A 3 3.71 -9.26 13.40
CA ARG A 3 3.12 -10.59 13.30
C ARG A 3 1.78 -10.59 12.56
N GLU A 4 0.91 -9.66 12.87
CA GLU A 4 -0.41 -9.53 12.25
C GLU A 4 -0.28 -9.14 10.77
N LYS A 5 0.67 -8.26 10.44
CA LYS A 5 1.01 -7.91 9.05
C LYS A 5 1.47 -9.16 8.27
N ALA A 6 2.34 -9.96 8.85
CA ALA A 6 2.83 -11.17 8.22
C ALA A 6 1.70 -12.19 8.00
N ILE A 7 0.86 -12.43 9.02
CA ILE A 7 -0.31 -13.33 8.91
C ILE A 7 -1.27 -12.88 7.81
N MET A 8 -1.50 -11.57 7.67
CA MET A 8 -2.35 -11.05 6.61
C MET A 8 -1.76 -11.35 5.23
N ARG A 9 -0.45 -11.10 5.05
CA ARG A 9 0.23 -11.42 3.80
C ARG A 9 0.16 -12.90 3.48
N GLU A 10 0.50 -13.76 4.41
CA GLU A 10 0.42 -15.22 4.24
C GLU A 10 -0.99 -15.70 3.82
N ARG A 11 -2.02 -15.12 4.44
CA ARG A 11 -3.42 -15.52 4.19
C ARG A 11 -3.93 -15.12 2.82
N TYR A 12 -3.48 -13.98 2.30
CA TYR A 12 -4.02 -13.39 1.07
C TYR A 12 -3.05 -13.38 -0.10
N LEU A 13 -1.83 -13.89 0.10
CA LEU A 13 -0.82 -14.02 -0.94
C LEU A 13 -1.32 -14.95 -2.06
N PRO A 14 -1.28 -14.52 -3.34
CA PRO A 14 -1.58 -15.42 -4.46
C PRO A 14 -0.53 -16.54 -4.54
N LYS A 15 -0.92 -17.70 -5.07
CA LYS A 15 -0.01 -18.86 -5.21
C LYS A 15 1.14 -18.57 -6.18
N ASP A 16 0.91 -17.73 -7.15
CA ASP A 16 1.84 -17.29 -8.18
C ASP A 16 2.41 -15.89 -7.90
N ALA A 17 2.50 -15.52 -6.63
CA ALA A 17 2.92 -14.18 -6.24
C ALA A 17 4.30 -13.79 -6.77
N ARG A 18 4.34 -12.63 -7.42
CA ARG A 18 5.53 -11.92 -7.89
C ARG A 18 5.51 -10.55 -7.22
N VAL A 19 6.25 -10.42 -6.15
CA VAL A 19 6.13 -9.33 -5.18
C VAL A 19 7.09 -8.19 -5.53
N LEU A 20 6.55 -6.97 -5.60
CA LEU A 20 7.30 -5.74 -5.48
C LEU A 20 7.03 -5.12 -4.11
N ASP A 21 8.05 -5.09 -3.26
CA ASP A 21 8.01 -4.47 -1.94
C ASP A 21 8.70 -3.10 -1.98
N LEU A 22 7.92 -2.04 -1.87
CA LEU A 22 8.42 -0.66 -2.02
C LEU A 22 9.05 -0.09 -0.75
N PHE A 23 9.03 -0.84 0.34
CA PHE A 23 9.54 -0.42 1.65
C PHE A 23 10.21 -1.58 2.38
N CYS A 24 11.06 -2.32 1.66
CA CYS A 24 11.62 -3.59 2.13
C CYS A 24 12.48 -3.47 3.41
N GLY A 25 12.98 -2.27 3.72
CA GLY A 25 13.80 -2.04 4.91
C GLY A 25 14.96 -3.02 5.01
N ASN A 26 15.06 -3.71 6.13
CA ASN A 26 16.06 -4.76 6.37
C ASN A 26 15.61 -6.16 5.92
N GLY A 27 14.55 -6.28 5.12
CA GLY A 27 14.01 -7.56 4.62
C GLY A 27 13.25 -8.38 5.67
N GLU A 28 12.81 -7.78 6.77
CA GLU A 28 12.10 -8.54 7.82
C GLU A 28 10.79 -9.12 7.32
N MET A 29 10.00 -8.34 6.55
CA MET A 29 8.75 -8.82 5.98
C MET A 29 8.99 -9.93 4.95
N TYR A 30 10.04 -9.81 4.14
CA TYR A 30 10.45 -10.90 3.24
C TYR A 30 10.67 -12.20 4.01
N ARG A 31 11.49 -12.18 5.06
CA ARG A 31 11.80 -13.39 5.85
C ARG A 31 10.59 -13.99 6.55
N ARG A 32 9.63 -13.16 6.96
CA ARG A 32 8.44 -13.59 7.69
C ARG A 32 7.32 -14.10 6.79
N ALA A 33 7.07 -13.40 5.68
CA ALA A 33 5.86 -13.61 4.91
C ALA A 33 6.09 -14.14 3.48
N TYR A 34 7.24 -13.84 2.86
CA TYR A 34 7.46 -14.11 1.43
C TYR A 34 8.46 -15.20 1.15
N LYS A 35 9.50 -15.36 2.00
CA LYS A 35 10.54 -16.35 1.80
C LYS A 35 9.93 -17.74 1.54
N ASP A 36 10.39 -18.41 0.49
CA ASP A 36 9.95 -19.75 0.06
C ASP A 36 8.46 -19.86 -0.33
N LYS A 37 7.73 -18.74 -0.43
CA LYS A 37 6.28 -18.72 -0.74
C LYS A 37 5.94 -17.96 -2.02
N VAL A 38 6.89 -17.22 -2.59
CA VAL A 38 6.68 -16.40 -3.78
C VAL A 38 7.54 -16.88 -4.93
N ILE A 39 7.07 -16.70 -6.16
CA ILE A 39 7.84 -17.03 -7.36
C ILE A 39 8.97 -16.04 -7.57
N TYR A 40 8.72 -14.79 -7.25
CA TYR A 40 9.68 -13.70 -7.41
C TYR A 40 9.48 -12.64 -6.35
N TYR A 41 10.57 -12.08 -5.84
CA TYR A 41 10.55 -10.95 -4.91
C TYR A 41 11.57 -9.92 -5.33
N HIS A 42 11.17 -8.66 -5.34
CA HIS A 42 12.04 -7.52 -5.52
C HIS A 42 11.68 -6.45 -4.48
N GLY A 43 12.64 -6.14 -3.63
CA GLY A 43 12.50 -5.13 -2.60
C GLY A 43 13.16 -3.81 -3.00
N ILE A 44 12.57 -2.70 -2.57
CA ILE A 44 13.11 -1.36 -2.77
C ILE A 44 13.07 -0.60 -1.46
N ASP A 45 14.13 0.13 -1.14
CA ASP A 45 14.15 1.09 -0.05
C ASP A 45 15.03 2.29 -0.39
N LYS A 46 14.66 3.46 0.09
CA LYS A 46 15.43 4.71 -0.07
C LYS A 46 16.61 4.81 0.91
N ASN A 47 16.61 4.00 1.94
CA ASN A 47 17.64 3.98 2.96
C ASN A 47 18.69 2.92 2.65
N LYS A 48 19.88 3.04 3.27
CA LYS A 48 20.91 2.02 3.16
C LYS A 48 20.41 0.69 3.72
N ILE A 49 20.44 -0.34 2.90
CA ILE A 49 19.93 -1.67 3.18
C ILE A 49 21.10 -2.56 3.61
N HIS A 50 20.82 -3.46 4.56
CA HIS A 50 21.83 -4.43 5.01
C HIS A 50 21.94 -5.65 4.09
N ASP A 51 20.87 -5.96 3.35
CA ASP A 51 20.78 -7.11 2.45
C ASP A 51 20.53 -6.64 1.02
N THR A 52 21.63 -6.41 0.29
CA THR A 52 21.59 -5.91 -1.10
C THR A 52 21.09 -6.95 -2.10
N ASP A 53 21.09 -8.24 -1.75
CA ASP A 53 20.59 -9.30 -2.63
C ASP A 53 19.06 -9.32 -2.66
N LEU A 54 18.41 -8.80 -1.62
CA LEU A 54 16.96 -8.75 -1.50
C LEU A 54 16.36 -7.40 -1.87
N CYS A 55 17.10 -6.32 -1.66
CA CYS A 55 16.59 -4.96 -1.75
C CYS A 55 17.51 -4.04 -2.53
N GLU A 56 16.95 -3.33 -3.50
CA GLU A 56 17.61 -2.28 -4.26
C GLU A 56 17.53 -0.94 -3.51
N LEU A 57 18.65 -0.23 -3.43
CA LEU A 57 18.67 1.15 -2.92
C LEU A 57 18.12 2.09 -3.98
N ASN A 58 16.85 2.46 -3.86
CA ASN A 58 16.20 3.36 -4.81
C ASN A 58 15.02 4.11 -4.14
N ASN A 59 14.64 5.22 -4.74
CA ASN A 59 13.41 5.92 -4.36
C ASN A 59 12.19 5.20 -4.95
N ASN A 60 11.26 4.77 -4.12
CA ASN A 60 10.08 4.02 -4.52
C ASN A 60 9.22 4.72 -5.58
N ILE A 61 9.00 6.04 -5.46
CA ILE A 61 8.23 6.81 -6.44
C ILE A 61 8.97 6.87 -7.79
N ILE A 62 10.28 7.10 -7.77
CA ILE A 62 11.11 7.11 -8.99
C ILE A 62 11.04 5.74 -9.65
N TYR A 63 11.21 4.68 -8.87
CA TYR A 63 11.18 3.31 -9.40
C TYR A 63 9.85 3.02 -10.10
N ILE A 64 8.71 3.13 -9.40
CA ILE A 64 7.39 2.80 -9.98
C ILE A 64 6.99 3.73 -11.14
N THR A 65 7.57 4.92 -11.22
CA THR A 65 7.32 5.85 -12.32
C THR A 65 8.08 5.43 -13.59
N HIS A 66 9.32 4.99 -13.46
CA HIS A 66 10.22 4.77 -14.60
C HIS A 66 10.38 3.31 -15.03
N HIS A 67 10.12 2.32 -14.14
CA HIS A 67 10.25 0.90 -14.48
C HIS A 67 8.93 0.28 -14.92
N ASP A 68 9.00 -0.74 -15.78
CA ASP A 68 7.84 -1.56 -16.15
C ASP A 68 7.43 -2.42 -14.95
N LEU A 69 6.13 -2.49 -14.67
CA LEU A 69 5.56 -3.23 -13.55
C LEU A 69 4.83 -4.52 -13.97
N LYS A 70 4.87 -4.88 -15.25
CA LYS A 70 4.14 -6.03 -15.83
C LYS A 70 4.52 -7.38 -15.23
N ASP A 71 5.74 -7.48 -14.69
CA ASP A 71 6.26 -8.72 -14.10
C ASP A 71 5.80 -8.95 -12.65
N PHE A 72 5.06 -8.00 -12.07
CA PHE A 72 4.56 -8.08 -10.71
C PHE A 72 3.04 -8.20 -10.70
N ASN A 73 2.50 -9.02 -9.80
CA ASN A 73 1.07 -9.12 -9.53
C ASN A 73 0.73 -8.85 -8.04
N THR A 74 1.74 -8.61 -7.23
CA THR A 74 1.59 -8.34 -5.80
C THR A 74 2.48 -7.15 -5.41
N PHE A 75 1.88 -6.18 -4.74
CA PHE A 75 2.56 -4.95 -4.32
C PHE A 75 2.46 -4.79 -2.80
N ASP A 76 3.62 -4.66 -2.15
CA ASP A 76 3.68 -4.37 -0.72
C ASP A 76 4.06 -2.90 -0.49
N LEU A 77 3.15 -2.16 0.13
CA LEU A 77 3.23 -0.73 0.39
C LEU A 77 3.22 -0.49 1.91
N ASP A 78 4.19 -1.10 2.61
CA ASP A 78 4.31 -0.99 4.07
C ASP A 78 5.02 0.30 4.49
N ASP A 79 4.43 1.44 4.12
CA ASP A 79 4.94 2.78 4.45
C ASP A 79 4.66 3.13 5.92
N TYR A 80 5.51 3.94 6.51
CA TYR A 80 5.23 4.60 7.79
C TYR A 80 4.27 5.78 7.66
N GLY A 81 3.93 6.16 6.43
CA GLY A 81 3.06 7.28 6.09
C GLY A 81 1.76 6.85 5.42
N SER A 82 1.49 7.48 4.28
CA SER A 82 0.33 7.16 3.45
C SER A 82 0.77 6.52 2.13
N PRO A 83 0.33 5.28 1.83
CA PRO A 83 0.73 4.54 0.64
C PRO A 83 -0.07 4.95 -0.62
N TRP A 84 -0.99 5.88 -0.50
CA TRP A 84 -1.95 6.19 -1.56
C TRP A 84 -1.31 6.70 -2.84
N LYS A 85 -0.27 7.50 -2.74
CA LYS A 85 0.43 8.01 -3.91
C LYS A 85 1.02 6.89 -4.75
N GLN A 86 1.72 5.96 -4.09
CA GLN A 86 2.29 4.78 -4.72
C GLN A 86 1.18 3.91 -5.33
N PHE A 87 0.12 3.66 -4.57
CA PHE A 87 -1.03 2.88 -5.01
C PHE A 87 -1.65 3.44 -6.31
N TYR A 88 -1.96 4.75 -6.35
CA TYR A 88 -2.51 5.38 -7.56
C TYR A 88 -1.57 5.32 -8.76
N ILE A 89 -0.27 5.54 -8.58
CA ILE A 89 0.72 5.45 -9.66
C ILE A 89 0.75 4.02 -10.21
N ILE A 90 0.79 3.02 -9.35
CA ILE A 90 0.82 1.61 -9.76
C ILE A 90 -0.45 1.26 -10.52
N VAL A 91 -1.64 1.51 -9.95
CA VAL A 91 -2.91 1.16 -10.61
C VAL A 91 -3.06 1.85 -11.98
N LYS A 92 -2.60 3.09 -12.10
CA LYS A 92 -2.58 3.78 -13.40
C LYS A 92 -1.71 3.04 -14.43
N LYS A 93 -0.61 2.43 -14.00
CA LYS A 93 0.47 1.94 -14.86
C LYS A 93 0.40 0.45 -15.17
N ILE A 94 -0.08 -0.38 -14.26
CA ILE A 94 -0.16 -1.83 -14.47
C ILE A 94 -1.07 -2.18 -15.67
N PRO A 95 -0.74 -3.24 -16.44
CA PRO A 95 -1.60 -3.72 -17.55
C PRO A 95 -2.88 -4.39 -17.03
N ALA A 96 -3.69 -4.91 -17.95
CA ALA A 96 -4.84 -5.75 -17.60
C ALA A 96 -4.37 -7.02 -16.88
N GLY A 97 -5.02 -7.37 -15.75
CA GLY A 97 -4.65 -8.51 -14.91
C GLY A 97 -5.28 -8.48 -13.53
N GLU A 98 -4.94 -9.46 -12.71
CA GLU A 98 -5.36 -9.54 -11.31
C GLU A 98 -4.20 -9.19 -10.38
N TYR A 99 -4.46 -8.35 -9.39
CA TYR A 99 -3.43 -7.77 -8.54
C TYR A 99 -3.82 -7.82 -7.07
N THR A 100 -2.83 -8.04 -6.22
CA THR A 100 -2.97 -7.97 -4.76
C THR A 100 -2.09 -6.85 -4.21
N PHE A 101 -2.66 -6.00 -3.38
CA PHE A 101 -1.95 -4.95 -2.66
C PHE A 101 -2.03 -5.19 -1.16
N PHE A 102 -0.89 -5.14 -0.50
CA PHE A 102 -0.77 -5.03 0.94
C PHE A 102 -0.35 -3.61 1.27
N MET A 103 -1.10 -2.91 2.12
CA MET A 103 -0.85 -1.51 2.40
C MET A 103 -0.88 -1.25 3.89
N THR A 104 0.09 -0.49 4.38
CA THR A 104 0.04 0.10 5.73
C THR A 104 -0.23 1.58 5.59
N ASP A 105 -1.33 2.04 6.17
CA ASP A 105 -1.74 3.43 6.11
C ASP A 105 -1.72 4.06 7.50
N GLY A 106 -0.75 4.92 7.73
CA GLY A 106 -0.58 5.74 8.92
C GLY A 106 -1.20 7.14 8.79
N LEU A 107 -2.08 7.36 7.81
CA LEU A 107 -2.69 8.67 7.51
C LEU A 107 -3.19 9.40 8.75
N VAL A 108 -3.90 8.68 9.61
CA VAL A 108 -4.45 9.23 10.85
C VAL A 108 -3.35 9.67 11.82
N MET A 109 -2.24 8.94 11.84
CA MET A 109 -1.08 9.28 12.66
C MET A 109 -0.34 10.50 12.12
N HIS A 110 -0.20 10.62 10.78
CA HIS A 110 0.44 11.76 10.12
C HIS A 110 -0.34 13.05 10.26
N GLN A 111 -1.66 13.01 10.23
CA GLN A 111 -2.47 14.21 10.48
C GLN A 111 -2.25 14.82 11.86
N LYS A 112 -1.77 14.01 12.83
CA LYS A 112 -1.34 14.53 14.12
C LYS A 112 -0.06 15.36 14.04
N VAL A 113 0.76 15.13 13.04
CA VAL A 113 2.10 15.70 12.95
C VAL A 113 2.16 16.87 11.96
N ASP A 114 1.55 16.74 10.77
CA ASP A 114 1.91 17.62 9.65
C ASP A 114 0.76 18.47 9.05
N GLY A 115 -0.51 18.20 9.32
CA GLY A 115 -1.63 18.92 8.70
C GLY A 115 -1.71 18.85 7.16
N GLU A 116 -0.69 18.29 6.49
CA GLU A 116 -0.56 18.25 5.03
C GLU A 116 -1.30 17.12 4.33
N VAL A 117 -1.75 16.13 5.07
CA VAL A 117 -2.41 14.96 4.49
C VAL A 117 -3.76 15.31 3.88
N THR A 118 -4.39 16.37 4.36
CA THR A 118 -5.61 16.93 3.75
C THR A 118 -5.43 17.31 2.28
N LYS A 119 -4.27 17.80 1.86
CA LYS A 119 -3.99 18.11 0.44
C LYS A 119 -3.92 16.87 -0.45
N PHE A 120 -3.56 15.73 0.10
CA PHE A 120 -3.40 14.50 -0.69
C PHE A 120 -4.73 13.76 -0.88
N VAL A 121 -5.58 13.82 0.12
CA VAL A 121 -6.94 13.27 0.08
C VAL A 121 -7.90 14.25 -0.61
N SER A 122 -7.60 15.55 -0.62
CA SER A 122 -8.38 16.59 -1.28
C SER A 122 -8.25 16.59 -2.82
N GLY A 123 -7.42 15.75 -3.41
CA GLY A 123 -7.56 15.40 -4.83
C GLY A 123 -8.91 14.70 -5.12
N THR A 124 -9.60 14.25 -4.09
CA THR A 124 -11.03 13.94 -4.09
C THR A 124 -11.71 15.13 -3.43
N GLU A 125 -12.50 15.89 -4.14
CA GLU A 125 -13.22 17.12 -3.72
C GLU A 125 -14.13 16.98 -2.48
N GLN A 126 -13.96 15.95 -1.65
CA GLN A 126 -14.92 15.49 -0.66
C GLN A 126 -14.46 15.46 0.80
N ILE A 127 -13.20 15.85 1.10
CA ILE A 127 -12.82 16.00 2.50
C ILE A 127 -12.85 17.50 2.84
N PRO A 128 -13.68 17.90 3.79
CA PRO A 128 -13.72 19.31 4.22
C PRO A 128 -12.34 19.76 4.70
N GLU A 129 -11.87 20.92 4.20
CA GLU A 129 -10.72 21.60 4.77
C GLU A 129 -10.94 21.77 6.29
N GLY A 130 -9.94 21.37 7.08
CA GLY A 130 -10.00 21.56 8.52
C GLY A 130 -10.65 20.42 9.33
N MET A 131 -10.89 19.24 8.72
CA MET A 131 -11.35 18.10 9.52
C MET A 131 -10.28 17.72 10.54
N ASN A 132 -10.62 17.77 11.82
CA ASN A 132 -9.72 17.38 12.90
C ASN A 132 -9.58 15.83 12.98
N ILE A 133 -8.54 15.37 13.65
CA ILE A 133 -8.16 13.95 13.77
C ILE A 133 -9.28 13.04 14.31
N PRO A 134 -10.06 13.42 15.34
CA PRO A 134 -11.20 12.62 15.77
C PRO A 134 -12.25 12.39 14.67
N GLY A 135 -12.47 13.38 13.81
CA GLY A 135 -13.35 13.25 12.65
C GLY A 135 -12.80 12.28 11.62
N LEU A 136 -11.52 12.37 11.29
CA LEU A 136 -10.89 11.47 10.32
C LEU A 136 -10.95 10.01 10.78
N ASN A 137 -10.59 9.72 12.03
CA ASN A 137 -10.65 8.37 12.59
C ASN A 137 -12.06 7.76 12.49
N ARG A 138 -13.08 8.58 12.70
CA ARG A 138 -14.47 8.15 12.67
C ARG A 138 -14.94 7.80 11.26
N PHE A 139 -14.47 8.52 10.25
CA PHE A 139 -14.91 8.39 8.86
C PHE A 139 -13.85 7.74 7.95
N TYR A 140 -12.72 7.29 8.50
CA TYR A 140 -11.60 6.81 7.71
C TYR A 140 -12.00 5.69 6.72
N VAL A 141 -12.81 4.72 7.15
CA VAL A 141 -13.22 3.60 6.29
C VAL A 141 -14.15 4.06 5.17
N GLU A 142 -15.01 5.03 5.43
CA GLU A 142 -15.91 5.62 4.42
C GLU A 142 -15.13 6.42 3.38
N ILE A 143 -14.15 7.22 3.84
CA ILE A 143 -13.22 7.96 2.99
C ILE A 143 -12.45 6.98 2.10
N PHE A 144 -11.90 5.94 2.68
CA PHE A 144 -11.19 4.89 1.96
C PHE A 144 -12.09 4.21 0.90
N GLY A 145 -13.32 3.85 1.26
CA GLY A 145 -14.29 3.29 0.32
C GLY A 145 -14.59 4.23 -0.85
N THR A 146 -14.69 5.52 -0.60
CA THR A 146 -14.90 6.54 -1.64
C THR A 146 -13.69 6.65 -2.56
N MET A 147 -12.46 6.59 -2.01
CA MET A 147 -11.23 6.60 -2.80
C MET A 147 -11.12 5.37 -3.71
N LEU A 148 -11.50 4.19 -3.22
CA LEU A 148 -11.52 2.98 -4.05
C LEU A 148 -12.52 3.08 -5.20
N LYS A 149 -13.73 3.58 -4.97
CA LYS A 149 -14.73 3.80 -6.03
C LYS A 149 -14.27 4.82 -7.07
N ASP A 150 -13.60 5.89 -6.64
CA ASP A 150 -13.02 6.86 -7.57
C ASP A 150 -11.92 6.23 -8.42
N LEU A 151 -11.08 5.38 -7.83
CA LEU A 151 -10.04 4.64 -8.53
C LEU A 151 -10.62 3.69 -9.59
N GLU A 152 -11.69 2.92 -9.26
CA GLU A 152 -12.41 2.07 -10.22
C GLU A 152 -12.89 2.89 -11.42
N ARG A 153 -13.54 4.04 -11.15
CA ARG A 153 -14.07 4.91 -12.20
C ARG A 153 -12.98 5.51 -13.08
N ARG A 154 -11.87 5.97 -12.49
CA ARG A 154 -10.79 6.67 -13.22
C ARG A 154 -9.92 5.73 -14.05
N TYR A 155 -9.68 4.53 -13.56
CA TYR A 155 -8.69 3.63 -14.16
C TYR A 155 -9.30 2.36 -14.76
N GLY A 156 -10.63 2.23 -14.74
CA GLY A 156 -11.32 1.10 -15.35
C GLY A 156 -10.95 -0.23 -14.70
N CYS A 157 -10.77 -0.24 -13.39
CA CYS A 157 -10.49 -1.46 -12.63
C CYS A 157 -11.70 -1.83 -11.74
N GLU A 158 -11.72 -3.06 -11.27
CA GLU A 158 -12.73 -3.61 -10.36
C GLU A 158 -12.07 -3.99 -9.04
N ILE A 159 -12.56 -3.48 -7.91
CA ILE A 159 -12.12 -3.89 -6.57
C ILE A 159 -12.87 -5.15 -6.17
N GLN A 160 -12.27 -6.30 -6.35
CA GLN A 160 -12.84 -7.61 -6.01
C GLN A 160 -12.91 -7.84 -4.51
N GLN A 161 -11.94 -7.30 -3.77
CA GLN A 161 -11.87 -7.42 -2.31
C GLN A 161 -11.12 -6.24 -1.70
N ALA A 162 -11.67 -5.69 -0.61
CA ALA A 162 -10.94 -4.81 0.29
C ALA A 162 -11.20 -5.23 1.73
N LYS A 163 -10.16 -5.61 2.45
CA LYS A 163 -10.23 -5.97 3.86
C LYS A 163 -9.20 -5.20 4.65
N TYR A 164 -9.50 -4.89 5.89
CA TYR A 164 -8.57 -4.19 6.76
C TYR A 164 -8.62 -4.72 8.19
N PHE A 165 -7.58 -4.45 8.92
CA PHE A 165 -7.55 -4.40 10.38
C PHE A 165 -6.78 -3.13 10.81
N HIS A 166 -6.84 -2.78 12.08
CA HIS A 166 -6.19 -1.58 12.61
C HIS A 166 -5.54 -1.90 13.95
N ASN A 167 -4.60 -1.05 14.36
CA ASN A 167 -4.06 -1.11 15.71
C ASN A 167 -5.13 -0.68 16.74
N GLU A 168 -4.91 -0.97 18.02
CA GLU A 168 -5.87 -0.65 19.11
C GLU A 168 -6.29 0.81 19.13
N ARG A 169 -5.39 1.72 18.78
CA ARG A 169 -5.62 3.18 18.78
C ARG A 169 -6.33 3.66 17.49
N ARG A 170 -6.58 2.79 16.52
CA ARG A 170 -7.10 3.13 15.19
C ARG A 170 -6.32 4.27 14.52
N SER A 171 -5.02 4.29 14.71
CA SER A 171 -4.12 5.30 14.12
C SER A 171 -3.35 4.79 12.91
N VAL A 172 -3.33 3.48 12.73
CA VAL A 172 -2.70 2.80 11.59
C VAL A 172 -3.65 1.71 11.11
N TYR A 173 -3.89 1.69 9.82
CA TYR A 173 -4.71 0.70 9.13
C TYR A 173 -3.86 -0.16 8.21
N TYR A 174 -4.14 -1.44 8.21
CA TYR A 174 -3.50 -2.43 7.37
C TYR A 174 -4.54 -2.95 6.39
N TRP A 175 -4.28 -2.81 5.10
CA TRP A 175 -5.21 -3.17 4.06
C TRP A 175 -4.69 -4.32 3.21
N VAL A 176 -5.60 -5.19 2.78
CA VAL A 176 -5.42 -6.03 1.63
C VAL A 176 -6.49 -5.66 0.60
N ILE A 177 -6.04 -5.35 -0.61
CA ILE A 177 -6.92 -5.02 -1.73
C ILE A 177 -6.61 -5.98 -2.86
N LYS A 178 -7.65 -6.63 -3.39
CA LYS A 178 -7.57 -7.39 -4.64
C LYS A 178 -8.34 -6.62 -5.70
N LEU A 179 -7.69 -6.36 -6.81
CA LEU A 179 -8.30 -5.67 -7.93
C LEU A 179 -8.03 -6.42 -9.24
N LYS A 180 -8.94 -6.24 -10.19
CA LYS A 180 -8.82 -6.65 -11.57
C LYS A 180 -8.84 -5.41 -12.46
N LYS A 181 -7.87 -5.32 -13.36
CA LYS A 181 -7.77 -4.24 -14.34
C LYS A 181 -7.93 -4.77 -15.75
#